data_c0cf82fef4a443ce5f871df3238d1f02
#
_entry.id   c0cf82fef4a443ce5f871df3238d1f02
#
_cell.length_a   1.000
_cell.length_b   1.000
_cell.length_c   1.000
_cell.angle_alpha   90.00
_cell.angle_beta   90.00
_cell.angle_gamma   90.00
#
_symmetry.space_group_name_H-M   'P 1'
#
loop_
_entity.id
_entity.type
_entity.pdbx_description
1 polymer ?
#
loop_
_entity_poly.entity_id
_entity_poly.type
_entity_poly.pdbx_seq_one_letter_code
_entity_poly.pdbx_strand_id
1 'polypeptide(L)'
;MSSLRETVVVRRPVHAQLIPHGDVYELPEGTMGVITQAMGSSFTLHVDGFLMRIAGADADAIGKEIPVPPVIPSDIRPEDLRGVVWDVLKTCYDPEIPVDIVSLGLVYVCDVLPMEGDRLRVSIKMTVTAPGCGMGEGIAQEVQDKLEALPRVGQVDVEIVFDPPWDRSMMSEDAQLALGL
;
A
#
# COMPACT_ATOMS: atom_id res chain seq x y z
N MET A 1 -1.84 21.97 -5.21
CA MET A 1 -1.74 20.77 -4.35
C MET A 1 -2.69 20.95 -3.18
N SER A 2 -3.86 20.36 -3.27
CA SER A 2 -4.89 20.53 -2.22
C SER A 2 -4.54 19.60 -1.08
N SER A 3 -4.06 20.15 0.03
CA SER A 3 -3.96 19.41 1.30
C SER A 3 -5.40 19.03 1.69
N LEU A 4 -5.76 17.77 1.46
CA LEU A 4 -7.05 17.20 1.84
C LEU A 4 -7.09 17.04 3.37
N ARG A 5 -7.12 18.16 4.10
CA ARG A 5 -7.48 18.14 5.52
C ARG A 5 -8.99 18.18 5.62
N GLU A 6 -9.60 17.04 5.50
CA GLU A 6 -11.05 16.88 5.64
C GLU A 6 -11.36 16.21 6.98
N THR A 7 -12.25 16.84 7.75
CA THR A 7 -12.75 16.24 8.99
C THR A 7 -13.79 15.18 8.65
N VAL A 8 -13.62 14.00 9.20
CA VAL A 8 -14.54 12.86 9.06
C VAL A 8 -14.96 12.34 10.43
N VAL A 9 -16.10 11.68 10.45
CA VAL A 9 -16.63 10.98 11.63
C VAL A 9 -16.74 9.50 11.28
N VAL A 10 -16.23 8.66 12.15
CA VAL A 10 -16.35 7.20 12.01
C VAL A 10 -17.82 6.81 12.17
N ARG A 11 -18.37 6.12 11.16
CA ARG A 11 -19.81 5.77 11.05
C ARG A 11 -20.11 4.35 11.52
N ARG A 12 -19.11 3.51 11.68
CA ARG A 12 -19.17 2.17 12.27
C ARG A 12 -17.82 1.82 12.87
N PRO A 13 -17.72 0.89 13.82
CA PRO A 13 -16.43 0.45 14.32
C PRO A 13 -15.52 -0.02 13.19
N VAL A 14 -14.26 0.40 13.20
CA VAL A 14 -13.28 0.11 12.15
C VAL A 14 -11.89 -0.09 12.74
N HIS A 15 -11.16 -1.07 12.22
CA HIS A 15 -9.77 -1.25 12.59
C HIS A 15 -8.89 -0.22 11.92
N ALA A 16 -8.02 0.38 12.70
CA ALA A 16 -7.03 1.34 12.24
C ALA A 16 -5.65 0.96 12.78
N GLN A 17 -4.64 1.10 11.95
CA GLN A 17 -3.26 0.80 12.29
C GLN A 17 -2.53 2.09 12.71
N LEU A 18 -1.94 2.09 13.90
CA LEU A 18 -1.17 3.21 14.42
C LEU A 18 0.15 3.37 13.65
N ILE A 19 0.40 4.58 13.18
CA ILE A 19 1.67 4.94 12.52
C ILE A 19 2.58 5.62 13.55
N PRO A 20 3.84 5.29 13.64
CA PRO A 20 4.61 4.31 12.84
C PRO A 20 4.69 2.90 13.43
N HIS A 21 4.05 2.62 14.56
CA HIS A 21 4.26 1.40 15.34
C HIS A 21 3.61 0.15 14.77
N GLY A 22 2.56 0.30 13.97
CA GLY A 22 1.86 -0.83 13.35
C GLY A 22 0.80 -1.49 14.22
N ASP A 23 0.63 -1.05 15.48
CA ASP A 23 -0.40 -1.59 16.37
C ASP A 23 -1.80 -1.32 15.83
N VAL A 24 -2.67 -2.32 15.93
CA VAL A 24 -4.05 -2.24 15.46
C VAL A 24 -4.98 -1.85 16.60
N TYR A 25 -5.77 -0.81 16.38
CA TYR A 25 -6.81 -0.32 17.30
C TYR A 25 -8.17 -0.33 16.61
N GLU A 26 -9.21 -0.57 17.37
CA GLU A 26 -10.57 -0.36 16.90
C GLU A 26 -11.00 1.08 17.21
N LEU A 27 -11.32 1.84 16.15
CA LEU A 27 -11.95 3.15 16.28
C LEU A 27 -13.47 2.96 16.41
N PRO A 28 -14.09 3.37 17.51
CA PRO A 28 -15.53 3.26 17.69
C PRO A 28 -16.29 4.26 16.78
N GLU A 29 -17.55 3.94 16.53
CA GLU A 29 -18.48 4.88 15.88
C GLU A 29 -18.52 6.21 16.64
N GLY A 30 -18.55 7.32 15.89
CA GLY A 30 -18.53 8.67 16.44
C GLY A 30 -17.13 9.25 16.64
N THR A 31 -16.07 8.48 16.49
CA THR A 31 -14.69 9.00 16.54
C THR A 31 -14.50 10.06 15.46
N MET A 32 -13.98 11.22 15.86
CA MET A 32 -13.63 12.29 14.92
C MET A 32 -12.17 12.20 14.52
N GLY A 33 -11.90 12.38 13.23
CA GLY A 33 -10.54 12.43 12.71
C GLY A 33 -10.41 13.38 11.53
N VAL A 34 -9.19 13.73 11.20
CA VAL A 34 -8.87 14.55 10.02
C VAL A 34 -8.09 13.71 9.03
N ILE A 35 -8.60 13.55 7.81
CA ILE A 35 -7.84 12.90 6.73
C ILE A 35 -6.61 13.76 6.45
N THR A 36 -5.43 13.18 6.64
CA THR A 36 -4.15 13.80 6.32
C THR A 36 -3.59 13.28 5.00
N GLN A 37 -3.98 12.05 4.64
CA GLN A 37 -3.57 11.41 3.40
C GLN A 37 -4.67 10.47 2.91
N ALA A 38 -4.96 10.54 1.61
CA ALA A 38 -5.87 9.64 0.91
C ALA A 38 -5.17 9.22 -0.37
N MET A 39 -4.42 8.13 -0.32
CA MET A 39 -3.60 7.65 -1.43
C MET A 39 -3.65 6.12 -1.54
N GLY A 40 -3.62 5.66 -2.79
CA GLY A 40 -3.73 4.24 -3.07
C GLY A 40 -5.05 3.66 -2.60
N SER A 41 -4.97 2.62 -1.79
CA SER A 41 -6.13 1.91 -1.22
C SER A 41 -6.27 2.12 0.29
N SER A 42 -5.78 3.24 0.84
CA SER A 42 -5.87 3.50 2.28
C SER A 42 -6.04 4.99 2.60
N PHE A 43 -6.50 5.25 3.81
CA PHE A 43 -6.68 6.60 4.34
C PHE A 43 -5.88 6.73 5.63
N THR A 44 -5.10 7.80 5.76
CA THR A 44 -4.44 8.15 7.02
C THR A 44 -5.24 9.26 7.70
N LEU A 45 -5.65 9.00 8.92
CA LEU A 45 -6.38 9.93 9.77
C LEU A 45 -5.49 10.42 10.92
N HIS A 46 -5.60 11.68 11.24
CA HIS A 46 -5.13 12.22 12.51
C HIS A 46 -6.31 12.14 13.51
N VAL A 47 -6.17 11.31 14.54
CA VAL A 47 -7.16 11.09 15.59
C VAL A 47 -6.48 11.26 16.95
N ASP A 48 -6.93 12.19 17.76
CA ASP A 48 -6.45 12.44 19.15
C ASP A 48 -4.92 12.56 19.29
N GLY A 49 -4.26 13.16 18.29
CA GLY A 49 -2.80 13.34 18.30
C GLY A 49 -2.02 12.21 17.64
N PHE A 50 -2.68 11.14 17.18
CA PHE A 50 -2.07 9.98 16.55
C PHE A 50 -2.41 9.92 15.06
N LEU A 51 -1.48 9.39 14.27
CA LEU A 51 -1.74 9.04 12.89
C LEU A 51 -2.20 7.58 12.82
N MET A 52 -3.35 7.35 12.21
CA MET A 52 -3.98 6.04 12.10
C MET A 52 -4.35 5.76 10.65
N ARG A 53 -3.97 4.59 10.17
CA ARG A 53 -4.26 4.13 8.80
C ARG A 53 -5.48 3.23 8.81
N ILE A 54 -6.44 3.53 7.92
CA ILE A 54 -7.62 2.71 7.63
C ILE A 54 -7.47 2.13 6.23
N ALA A 55 -7.76 0.84 6.06
CA ALA A 55 -7.77 0.20 4.76
C ALA A 55 -8.86 0.79 3.86
N GLY A 56 -8.61 0.86 2.56
CA GLY A 56 -9.60 1.35 1.60
C GLY A 56 -10.86 0.50 1.52
N ALA A 57 -10.78 -0.78 1.85
CA ALA A 57 -11.93 -1.66 1.98
C ALA A 57 -12.93 -1.18 3.05
N ASP A 58 -12.44 -0.41 4.03
CA ASP A 58 -13.23 0.18 5.12
C ASP A 58 -13.51 1.68 4.92
N ALA A 59 -13.33 2.21 3.72
CA ALA A 59 -13.56 3.63 3.40
C ALA A 59 -14.97 4.11 3.75
N ASP A 60 -15.96 3.22 3.66
CA ASP A 60 -17.35 3.47 4.05
C ASP A 60 -17.47 3.86 5.53
N ALA A 61 -16.61 3.31 6.39
CA ALA A 61 -16.59 3.64 7.81
C ALA A 61 -16.29 5.13 8.08
N ILE A 62 -15.62 5.81 7.17
CA ILE A 62 -15.34 7.25 7.25
C ILE A 62 -16.12 8.06 6.21
N GLY A 63 -17.14 7.44 5.60
CA GLY A 63 -18.00 8.08 4.61
C GLY A 63 -17.36 8.33 3.27
N LYS A 64 -16.36 7.56 2.91
CA LYS A 64 -15.70 7.59 1.60
C LYS A 64 -16.13 6.42 0.74
N GLU A 65 -15.98 6.57 -0.56
CA GLU A 65 -16.22 5.47 -1.50
C GLU A 65 -15.09 4.43 -1.37
N ILE A 66 -15.49 3.16 -1.38
CA ILE A 66 -14.52 2.06 -1.41
C ILE A 66 -13.82 2.09 -2.78
N PRO A 67 -12.48 2.21 -2.83
CA PRO A 67 -11.75 2.18 -4.08
C PRO A 67 -12.04 0.88 -4.86
N VAL A 68 -12.53 1.02 -6.08
CA VAL A 68 -12.77 -0.14 -6.94
C VAL A 68 -11.46 -0.51 -7.61
N PRO A 69 -10.95 -1.73 -7.42
CA PRO A 69 -9.75 -2.17 -8.13
C PRO A 69 -10.01 -2.21 -9.64
N PRO A 70 -8.97 -1.98 -10.46
CA PRO A 70 -9.11 -2.07 -11.91
C PRO A 70 -9.61 -3.47 -12.32
N VAL A 71 -10.56 -3.50 -13.26
CA VAL A 71 -11.05 -4.77 -13.84
C VAL A 71 -9.97 -5.34 -14.75
N ILE A 72 -9.35 -6.43 -14.33
CA ILE A 72 -8.33 -7.13 -15.10
C ILE A 72 -8.97 -8.32 -15.77
N PRO A 73 -8.77 -8.52 -17.11
CA PRO A 73 -9.30 -9.69 -17.81
C PRO A 73 -8.79 -11.00 -17.18
N SER A 74 -9.69 -11.97 -17.04
CA SER A 74 -9.34 -13.29 -16.47
C SER A 74 -8.41 -14.11 -17.38
N ASP A 75 -8.32 -13.75 -18.66
CA ASP A 75 -7.49 -14.36 -19.70
C ASP A 75 -6.20 -13.57 -19.97
N ILE A 76 -5.81 -12.67 -19.07
CA ILE A 76 -4.60 -11.87 -19.21
C ILE A 76 -3.37 -12.75 -19.49
N ARG A 77 -2.56 -12.38 -20.49
CA ARG A 77 -1.35 -13.11 -20.83
C ARG A 77 -0.25 -12.89 -19.76
N PRO A 78 0.64 -13.89 -19.54
CA PRO A 78 1.71 -13.78 -18.54
C PRO A 78 2.60 -12.55 -18.74
N GLU A 79 2.92 -12.21 -19.98
CA GLU A 79 3.73 -11.04 -20.32
C GLU A 79 3.03 -9.72 -19.96
N ASP A 80 1.71 -9.66 -20.09
CA ASP A 80 0.92 -8.46 -19.77
C ASP A 80 0.68 -8.36 -18.25
N LEU A 81 0.60 -9.51 -17.54
CA LEU A 81 0.41 -9.54 -16.09
C LEU A 81 1.56 -8.86 -15.35
N ARG A 82 2.80 -8.96 -15.85
CA ARG A 82 3.95 -8.28 -15.23
C ARG A 82 3.73 -6.75 -15.19
N GLY A 83 3.19 -6.17 -16.26
CA GLY A 83 2.83 -4.74 -16.27
C GLY A 83 1.77 -4.40 -15.22
N VAL A 84 0.74 -5.24 -15.12
CA VAL A 84 -0.33 -5.09 -14.13
C VAL A 84 0.22 -5.20 -12.71
N VAL A 85 1.14 -6.13 -12.44
CA VAL A 85 1.80 -6.24 -11.13
C VAL A 85 2.50 -4.92 -10.77
N TRP A 86 3.26 -4.32 -11.70
CA TRP A 86 3.89 -3.02 -11.46
C TRP A 86 2.88 -1.90 -11.22
N ASP A 87 1.76 -1.89 -11.95
CA ASP A 87 0.71 -0.89 -11.74
C ASP A 87 0.04 -1.06 -10.37
N VAL A 88 -0.16 -2.30 -9.91
CA VAL A 88 -0.66 -2.59 -8.56
C VAL A 88 0.35 -2.13 -7.50
N LEU A 89 1.64 -2.40 -7.67
CA LEU A 89 2.69 -1.95 -6.74
C LEU A 89 2.72 -0.42 -6.60
N LYS A 90 2.48 0.33 -7.68
CA LYS A 90 2.32 1.79 -7.64
C LYS A 90 1.10 2.29 -6.85
N THR A 91 0.17 1.41 -6.51
CA THR A 91 -0.96 1.74 -5.64
C THR A 91 -0.67 1.49 -4.15
N CYS A 92 0.50 0.96 -3.82
CA CYS A 92 0.95 0.77 -2.45
C CYS A 92 1.83 1.95 -2.05
N TYR A 93 1.54 2.57 -0.92
CA TYR A 93 2.21 3.78 -0.45
C TYR A 93 2.89 3.55 0.89
N ASP A 94 4.02 4.22 1.08
CA ASP A 94 4.62 4.33 2.41
C ASP A 94 3.66 5.14 3.31
N PRO A 95 3.40 4.72 4.54
CA PRO A 95 2.45 5.41 5.42
C PRO A 95 2.95 6.75 5.94
N GLU A 96 4.25 6.99 5.94
CA GLU A 96 4.88 8.23 6.41
C GLU A 96 5.24 9.16 5.24
N ILE A 97 5.58 8.58 4.08
CA ILE A 97 6.02 9.32 2.89
C ILE A 97 4.92 9.23 1.83
N PRO A 98 4.33 10.37 1.38
CA PRO A 98 3.21 10.36 0.44
C PRO A 98 3.65 10.02 -1.00
N VAL A 99 4.40 8.94 -1.15
CA VAL A 99 4.94 8.43 -2.41
C VAL A 99 4.75 6.91 -2.45
N ASP A 100 4.45 6.36 -3.62
CA ASP A 100 4.31 4.92 -3.79
C ASP A 100 5.65 4.17 -3.65
N ILE A 101 5.57 2.90 -3.30
CA ILE A 101 6.76 2.07 -3.02
C ILE A 101 7.67 1.87 -4.24
N VAL A 102 7.13 1.96 -5.46
CA VAL A 102 7.92 1.85 -6.71
C VAL A 102 8.72 3.14 -6.92
N SER A 103 8.07 4.28 -6.81
CA SER A 103 8.70 5.60 -6.94
C SER A 103 9.72 5.87 -5.83
N LEU A 104 9.52 5.30 -4.62
CA LEU A 104 10.50 5.31 -3.54
C LEU A 104 11.71 4.39 -3.80
N GLY A 105 11.65 3.51 -4.82
CA GLY A 105 12.71 2.54 -5.07
C GLY A 105 12.77 1.41 -4.05
N LEU A 106 11.66 1.09 -3.40
CA LEU A 106 11.60 0.03 -2.39
C LEU A 106 11.46 -1.38 -2.99
N VAL A 107 11.07 -1.50 -4.25
CA VAL A 107 10.91 -2.79 -4.94
C VAL A 107 12.19 -3.15 -5.68
N TYR A 108 12.90 -4.16 -5.19
CA TYR A 108 14.19 -4.60 -5.77
C TYR A 108 14.03 -5.67 -6.84
N VAL A 109 13.08 -6.60 -6.65
CA VAL A 109 12.80 -7.69 -7.59
C VAL A 109 11.31 -7.83 -7.76
N CYS A 110 10.88 -8.00 -9.00
CA CYS A 110 9.51 -8.33 -9.37
C CYS A 110 9.54 -9.38 -10.48
N ASP A 111 9.33 -10.65 -10.11
CA ASP A 111 9.30 -11.76 -11.03
C ASP A 111 7.90 -12.35 -11.13
N VAL A 112 7.48 -12.66 -12.35
CA VAL A 112 6.23 -13.38 -12.66
C VAL A 112 6.60 -14.65 -13.39
N LEU A 113 6.36 -15.78 -12.76
CA LEU A 113 6.78 -17.10 -13.24
C LEU A 113 5.55 -18.01 -13.46
N PRO A 114 5.58 -18.86 -14.49
CA PRO A 114 4.51 -19.83 -14.72
C PRO A 114 4.49 -20.90 -13.61
N MET A 115 3.27 -21.35 -13.28
CA MET A 115 2.99 -22.49 -12.41
C MET A 115 2.14 -23.52 -13.15
N GLU A 116 1.95 -24.67 -12.52
CA GLU A 116 1.02 -25.68 -13.03
C GLU A 116 -0.42 -25.17 -13.06
N GLY A 117 -1.22 -25.64 -14.03
CA GLY A 117 -2.64 -25.31 -14.11
C GLY A 117 -2.94 -23.89 -14.58
N ASP A 118 -2.12 -23.34 -15.48
CA ASP A 118 -2.32 -22.00 -16.07
C ASP A 118 -2.33 -20.83 -15.04
N ARG A 119 -1.70 -21.08 -13.90
CA ARG A 119 -1.51 -20.09 -12.83
C ARG A 119 -0.10 -19.50 -12.86
N LEU A 120 0.06 -18.38 -12.19
CA LEU A 120 1.30 -17.63 -12.14
C LEU A 120 1.71 -17.42 -10.68
N ARG A 121 3.02 -17.48 -10.45
CA ARG A 121 3.65 -17.11 -9.18
C ARG A 121 4.26 -15.73 -9.32
N VAL A 122 4.00 -14.87 -8.38
CA VAL A 122 4.60 -13.54 -8.28
C VAL A 122 5.56 -13.53 -7.10
N SER A 123 6.81 -13.17 -7.36
CA SER A 123 7.85 -13.06 -6.33
C SER A 123 8.34 -11.62 -6.25
N ILE A 124 8.18 -11.01 -5.10
CA ILE A 124 8.58 -9.63 -4.83
C ILE A 124 9.67 -9.64 -3.76
N LYS A 125 10.79 -8.96 -4.04
CA LYS A 125 11.75 -8.57 -2.99
C LYS A 125 11.69 -7.08 -2.84
N MET A 126 11.42 -6.63 -1.64
CA MET A 126 11.29 -5.21 -1.32
C MET A 126 12.03 -4.87 -0.03
N THR A 127 12.26 -3.59 0.17
CA THR A 127 12.85 -3.06 1.39
C THR A 127 11.93 -2.00 2.01
N VAL A 128 12.37 -1.40 3.09
CA VAL A 128 11.70 -0.32 3.81
C VAL A 128 12.64 0.87 3.99
N THR A 129 12.08 2.06 4.13
CA THR A 129 12.84 3.30 4.32
C THR A 129 13.57 3.36 5.66
N ALA A 130 13.07 2.65 6.68
CA ALA A 130 13.69 2.56 8.01
C ALA A 130 13.60 1.12 8.54
N PRO A 131 14.76 0.46 8.78
CA PRO A 131 14.78 -0.85 9.43
C PRO A 131 14.22 -0.77 10.86
N GLY A 132 13.39 -1.77 11.23
CA GLY A 132 12.82 -1.85 12.58
C GLY A 132 11.52 -1.06 12.78
N CYS A 133 10.99 -0.42 11.75
CA CYS A 133 9.64 0.11 11.76
C CYS A 133 8.65 -1.04 11.49
N GLY A 134 7.72 -1.31 12.42
CA GLY A 134 6.68 -2.35 12.27
C GLY A 134 5.77 -2.18 11.05
N MET A 135 5.90 -1.05 10.35
CA MET A 135 5.13 -0.74 9.14
C MET A 135 5.58 -1.54 7.90
N GLY A 136 6.81 -2.05 7.87
CA GLY A 136 7.31 -2.84 6.74
C GLY A 136 6.47 -4.10 6.50
N GLU A 137 6.09 -4.79 7.58
CA GLU A 137 5.22 -5.97 7.50
C GLU A 137 3.82 -5.59 6.97
N GLY A 138 3.29 -4.44 7.39
CA GLY A 138 2.00 -3.94 6.91
C GLY A 138 1.99 -3.61 5.42
N ILE A 139 3.07 -3.01 4.90
CA ILE A 139 3.21 -2.75 3.46
C ILE A 139 3.36 -4.07 2.68
N ALA A 140 4.17 -4.99 3.18
CA ALA A 140 4.36 -6.29 2.55
C ALA A 140 3.04 -7.09 2.50
N GLN A 141 2.25 -7.05 3.56
CA GLN A 141 0.93 -7.67 3.59
C GLN A 141 -0.02 -7.01 2.59
N GLU A 142 -0.05 -5.68 2.51
CA GLU A 142 -0.87 -4.97 1.52
C GLU A 142 -0.48 -5.34 0.08
N VAL A 143 0.82 -5.44 -0.19
CA VAL A 143 1.32 -5.89 -1.50
C VAL A 143 0.85 -7.30 -1.78
N GLN A 144 0.98 -8.21 -0.83
CA GLN A 144 0.56 -9.61 -0.97
C GLN A 144 -0.94 -9.69 -1.26
N ASP A 145 -1.78 -9.08 -0.44
CA ASP A 145 -3.25 -9.12 -0.57
C ASP A 145 -3.72 -8.60 -1.94
N LYS A 146 -3.13 -7.49 -2.40
CA LYS A 146 -3.46 -6.91 -3.70
C LYS A 146 -3.04 -7.79 -4.87
N LEU A 147 -1.88 -8.42 -4.79
CA LEU A 147 -1.38 -9.29 -5.85
C LEU A 147 -2.10 -10.63 -5.88
N GLU A 148 -2.50 -11.19 -4.73
CA GLU A 148 -3.31 -12.40 -4.63
C GLU A 148 -4.71 -12.23 -5.23
N ALA A 149 -5.24 -11.01 -5.20
CA ALA A 149 -6.53 -10.68 -5.82
C ALA A 149 -6.49 -10.64 -7.36
N LEU A 150 -5.30 -10.69 -7.97
CA LEU A 150 -5.16 -10.65 -9.43
C LEU A 150 -5.58 -11.99 -10.07
N PRO A 151 -6.25 -11.95 -11.24
CA PRO A 151 -6.61 -13.15 -11.96
C PRO A 151 -5.36 -13.94 -12.37
N ARG A 152 -5.46 -15.27 -12.37
CA ARG A 152 -4.38 -16.22 -12.68
C ARG A 152 -3.20 -16.24 -11.66
N VAL A 153 -3.14 -15.34 -10.72
CA VAL A 153 -2.15 -15.44 -9.65
C VAL A 153 -2.53 -16.60 -8.72
N GLY A 154 -1.59 -17.51 -8.54
CA GLY A 154 -1.75 -18.73 -7.74
C GLY A 154 -0.97 -18.69 -6.46
N GLN A 155 0.13 -17.94 -6.47
CA GLN A 155 1.00 -17.77 -5.31
C GLN A 155 1.68 -16.40 -5.38
N VAL A 156 1.78 -15.76 -4.24
CA VAL A 156 2.55 -14.52 -4.07
C VAL A 156 3.54 -14.73 -2.93
N ASP A 157 4.79 -14.39 -3.18
CA ASP A 157 5.85 -14.41 -2.18
C ASP A 157 6.42 -13.00 -2.07
N VAL A 158 6.25 -12.37 -0.91
CA VAL A 158 6.82 -11.05 -0.61
C VAL A 158 7.90 -11.22 0.45
N GLU A 159 9.13 -10.87 0.10
CA GLU A 159 10.29 -10.93 0.97
C GLU A 159 10.81 -9.52 1.27
N ILE A 160 10.93 -9.18 2.56
CA ILE A 160 11.59 -7.94 2.98
C ILE A 160 13.09 -8.21 3.10
N VAL A 161 13.88 -7.44 2.36
CA VAL A 161 15.34 -7.53 2.35
C VAL A 161 15.95 -6.20 2.79
N PHE A 162 17.13 -6.26 3.42
CA PHE A 162 17.83 -5.08 3.93
C PHE A 162 19.21 -4.89 3.27
N ASP A 163 19.52 -5.71 2.27
CA ASP A 163 20.74 -5.62 1.49
C ASP A 163 20.40 -5.62 -0.02
N PRO A 164 20.82 -4.58 -0.75
CA PRO A 164 21.47 -3.36 -0.27
C PRO A 164 20.54 -2.51 0.62
N PRO A 165 21.08 -1.73 1.58
CA PRO A 165 20.28 -0.82 2.37
C PRO A 165 19.70 0.28 1.48
N TRP A 166 18.45 0.65 1.73
CA TRP A 166 17.81 1.73 1.01
C TRP A 166 18.43 3.08 1.32
N ASP A 167 18.58 3.91 0.32
CA ASP A 167 18.92 5.31 0.46
C ASP A 167 18.12 6.19 -0.51
N ARG A 168 18.13 7.50 -0.28
CA ARG A 168 17.32 8.46 -1.05
C ARG A 168 17.66 8.53 -2.54
N SER A 169 18.85 8.10 -2.95
CA SER A 169 19.24 8.07 -4.36
C SER A 169 18.48 7.01 -5.17
N MET A 170 17.83 6.06 -4.48
CA MET A 170 17.01 5.01 -5.10
C MET A 170 15.62 5.51 -5.52
N MET A 171 15.21 6.69 -5.04
CA MET A 171 13.96 7.31 -5.45
C MET A 171 13.99 7.75 -6.91
N SER A 172 12.84 7.70 -7.58
CA SER A 172 12.67 8.33 -8.87
C SER A 172 12.86 9.86 -8.78
N GLU A 173 13.25 10.50 -9.88
CA GLU A 173 13.40 11.96 -9.94
C GLU A 173 12.08 12.67 -9.55
N ASP A 174 10.94 12.17 -10.01
CA ASP A 174 9.62 12.71 -9.68
C ASP A 174 9.31 12.61 -8.17
N ALA A 175 9.72 11.52 -7.53
CA ALA A 175 9.56 11.34 -6.09
C ALA A 175 10.44 12.32 -5.30
N GLN A 176 11.69 12.50 -5.73
CA GLN A 176 12.60 13.46 -5.10
C GLN A 176 12.05 14.90 -5.23
N LEU A 177 11.58 15.29 -6.41
CA LEU A 177 10.97 16.60 -6.63
C LEU A 177 9.70 16.80 -5.80
N ALA A 178 8.86 15.78 -5.68
CA ALA A 178 7.62 15.84 -4.88
C ALA A 178 7.91 16.05 -3.38
N LEU A 179 9.05 15.57 -2.90
CA LEU A 179 9.51 15.71 -1.52
C LEU A 179 10.39 16.96 -1.29
N GLY A 180 10.70 17.71 -2.35
CA GLY A 180 11.52 18.91 -2.26
C GLY A 180 13.03 18.63 -2.06
N LEU A 181 13.50 17.51 -2.60
CA LEU A 181 14.90 17.04 -2.53
C LEU A 181 15.63 17.34 -3.83
#